data_ba5f6538518354c2dee24d11a2706f6a
#
_entry.id   ba5f6538518354c2dee24d11a2706f6a
#
_cell.length_a   1.000
_cell.length_b   1.000
_cell.length_c   1.000
_cell.angle_alpha   90.00
_cell.angle_beta   90.00
_cell.angle_gamma   90.00
#
_symmetry.space_group_name_H-M   'P 1'
#
loop_
_entity.id
_entity.type
_entity.pdbx_description
1 polymer ?
#
loop_
_entity_poly.entity_id
_entity_poly.type
_entity_poly.pdbx_seq_one_letter_code
_entity_poly.pdbx_strand_id
1 'polypeptide(L)'
;MKIILLGYMASGKSTIGRLLVKIFGYKFIDLDSFIEKKEEKSVSDIFKNKGEVYFRRVESDYLKELLATQEKCIISLGGGTPCYANNMQLIKEDKDTISFYLKTSIKEIVKRLMTEKEERPLVSQIVSTGSMTEFVAKHLFERNPFYSKADFIVNTDGKTKEQIVEEIVFKLF
;
A
#
# COMPACT_ATOMS: atom_id res chain seq x y z
N MET A 1 -5.29 -18.29 2.58
CA MET A 1 -5.81 -17.06 2.00
C MET A 1 -4.99 -15.88 2.52
N LYS A 2 -4.56 -15.02 1.64
CA LYS A 2 -3.85 -13.77 1.92
C LYS A 2 -4.71 -12.58 1.48
N ILE A 3 -4.72 -11.50 2.23
CA ILE A 3 -5.41 -10.26 1.87
C ILE A 3 -4.35 -9.19 1.59
N ILE A 4 -4.35 -8.66 0.38
CA ILE A 4 -3.45 -7.59 -0.03
C ILE A 4 -4.18 -6.25 -0.01
N LEU A 5 -3.63 -5.29 0.71
CA LEU A 5 -4.10 -3.91 0.70
C LEU A 5 -3.14 -3.06 -0.13
N LEU A 6 -3.64 -2.43 -1.18
CA LEU A 6 -2.88 -1.53 -2.04
C LEU A 6 -3.57 -0.17 -2.18
N GLY A 7 -2.82 0.82 -2.60
CA GLY A 7 -3.28 2.19 -2.73
C GLY A 7 -2.17 3.19 -2.41
N TYR A 8 -2.45 4.46 -2.61
CA TYR A 8 -1.49 5.54 -2.42
C TYR A 8 -1.10 5.73 -0.94
N MET A 9 -0.01 6.45 -0.67
CA MET A 9 0.32 6.86 0.69
C MET A 9 -0.86 7.63 1.31
N ALA A 10 -1.04 7.54 2.62
CA ALA A 10 -2.16 8.11 3.36
C ALA A 10 -3.57 7.60 2.97
N SER A 11 -3.69 6.52 2.18
CA SER A 11 -4.99 5.91 1.88
C SER A 11 -5.59 5.07 3.02
N GLY A 12 -4.82 4.85 4.10
CA GLY A 12 -5.30 4.14 5.30
C GLY A 12 -4.99 2.65 5.35
N LYS A 13 -4.16 2.08 4.44
CA LYS A 13 -3.83 0.65 4.38
C LYS A 13 -3.44 0.04 5.73
N SER A 14 -2.48 0.65 6.43
CA SER A 14 -1.99 0.11 7.71
C SER A 14 -3.07 0.17 8.80
N THR A 15 -3.90 1.20 8.82
CA THR A 15 -5.02 1.34 9.78
C THR A 15 -6.07 0.26 9.51
N ILE A 16 -6.51 0.14 8.26
CA ILE A 16 -7.51 -0.87 7.85
C ILE A 16 -6.97 -2.28 8.06
N GLY A 17 -5.71 -2.53 7.70
CA GLY A 17 -5.07 -3.83 7.90
C GLY A 17 -5.07 -4.26 9.36
N ARG A 18 -4.73 -3.38 10.29
CA ARG A 18 -4.76 -3.68 11.74
C ARG A 18 -6.18 -3.94 12.27
N LEU A 19 -7.20 -3.30 11.70
CA LEU A 19 -8.59 -3.59 12.07
C LEU A 19 -9.04 -4.95 11.55
N LEU A 20 -8.67 -5.31 10.32
CA LEU A 20 -8.94 -6.63 9.76
C LEU A 20 -8.27 -7.76 10.57
N VAL A 21 -7.07 -7.52 11.11
CA VAL A 21 -6.40 -8.46 12.02
C VAL A 21 -7.27 -8.79 13.23
N LYS A 22 -7.92 -7.80 13.82
CA LYS A 22 -8.82 -8.01 14.98
C LYS A 22 -10.04 -8.87 14.65
N ILE A 23 -10.46 -8.88 13.39
CA ILE A 23 -11.62 -9.67 12.93
C ILE A 23 -11.20 -11.09 12.55
N PHE A 24 -10.11 -11.21 11.77
CA PHE A 24 -9.72 -12.50 11.20
C PHE A 24 -8.68 -13.28 12.02
N GLY A 25 -7.99 -12.63 12.96
CA GLY A 25 -6.86 -13.22 13.67
C GLY A 25 -5.63 -13.49 12.78
N TYR A 26 -5.56 -12.87 11.59
CA TYR A 26 -4.46 -13.04 10.66
C TYR A 26 -3.24 -12.22 11.09
N LYS A 27 -2.06 -12.58 10.62
CA LYS A 27 -0.84 -11.80 10.83
C LYS A 27 -0.87 -10.55 9.94
N PHE A 28 -0.53 -9.39 10.50
CA PHE A 28 -0.34 -8.16 9.71
C PHE A 28 1.11 -8.02 9.31
N ILE A 29 1.33 -7.73 8.03
CA ILE A 29 2.65 -7.49 7.44
C ILE A 29 2.59 -6.18 6.66
N ASP A 30 3.37 -5.20 7.05
CA ASP A 30 3.67 -4.04 6.23
C ASP A 30 4.94 -4.37 5.42
N LEU A 31 4.84 -4.29 4.09
CA LEU A 31 5.94 -4.74 3.21
C LEU A 31 7.19 -3.88 3.38
N ASP A 32 7.03 -2.56 3.56
CA ASP A 32 8.17 -1.66 3.78
C ASP A 32 8.90 -2.04 5.08
N SER A 33 8.16 -2.25 6.18
CA SER A 33 8.73 -2.71 7.46
C SER A 33 9.34 -4.10 7.36
N PHE A 34 8.78 -4.99 6.55
CA PHE A 34 9.34 -6.32 6.30
C PHE A 34 10.69 -6.23 5.58
N ILE A 35 10.78 -5.37 4.55
CA ILE A 35 12.03 -5.10 3.83
C ILE A 35 13.09 -4.53 4.79
N GLU A 36 12.72 -3.51 5.58
CA GLU A 36 13.64 -2.88 6.53
C GLU A 36 14.24 -3.89 7.52
N LYS A 37 13.40 -4.80 8.01
CA LYS A 37 13.85 -5.87 8.91
C LYS A 37 14.79 -6.87 8.24
N LYS A 38 14.53 -7.23 6.97
CA LYS A 38 15.34 -8.18 6.20
C LYS A 38 16.68 -7.58 5.77
N GLU A 39 16.67 -6.31 5.37
CA GLU A 39 17.85 -5.58 4.91
C GLU A 39 18.65 -4.93 6.06
N GLU A 40 18.11 -4.92 7.28
CA GLU A 40 18.67 -4.25 8.46
C GLU A 40 18.98 -2.77 8.21
N LYS A 41 18.15 -2.14 7.37
CA LYS A 41 18.27 -0.74 6.94
C LYS A 41 16.91 -0.13 6.69
N SER A 42 16.76 1.16 6.94
CA SER A 42 15.55 1.87 6.57
C SER A 42 15.37 1.91 5.04
N VAL A 43 14.12 2.01 4.58
CA VAL A 43 13.81 2.20 3.15
C VAL A 43 14.57 3.41 2.61
N SER A 44 14.61 4.51 3.36
CA SER A 44 15.36 5.72 3.00
C SER A 44 16.85 5.46 2.81
N ASP A 45 17.49 4.70 3.70
CA ASP A 45 18.90 4.34 3.60
C ASP A 45 19.18 3.41 2.41
N ILE A 46 18.27 2.49 2.11
CA ILE A 46 18.38 1.63 0.94
C ILE A 46 18.35 2.47 -0.34
N PHE A 47 17.38 3.40 -0.46
CA PHE A 47 17.33 4.32 -1.60
C PHE A 47 18.58 5.16 -1.74
N LYS A 48 19.07 5.75 -0.64
CA LYS A 48 20.25 6.61 -0.62
C LYS A 48 21.54 5.87 -0.98
N ASN A 49 21.72 4.64 -0.49
CA ASN A 49 22.99 3.92 -0.59
C ASN A 49 23.04 2.92 -1.75
N LYS A 50 21.89 2.34 -2.14
CA LYS A 50 21.80 1.29 -3.16
C LYS A 50 20.96 1.70 -4.37
N GLY A 51 20.16 2.78 -4.26
CA GLY A 51 19.34 3.32 -5.33
C GLY A 51 17.99 2.61 -5.52
N GLU A 52 17.15 3.21 -6.36
CA GLU A 52 15.79 2.73 -6.60
C GLU A 52 15.75 1.34 -7.25
N VAL A 53 16.61 1.08 -8.23
CA VAL A 53 16.63 -0.22 -8.95
C VAL A 53 16.85 -1.39 -7.98
N TYR A 54 17.77 -1.21 -7.04
CA TYR A 54 18.00 -2.23 -6.00
C TYR A 54 16.77 -2.42 -5.12
N PHE A 55 16.19 -1.31 -4.62
CA PHE A 55 15.00 -1.36 -3.78
C PHE A 55 13.86 -2.09 -4.49
N ARG A 56 13.56 -1.76 -5.76
CA ARG A 56 12.48 -2.41 -6.52
C ARG A 56 12.70 -3.89 -6.75
N ARG A 57 13.96 -4.31 -6.90
CA ARG A 57 14.29 -5.73 -6.98
C ARG A 57 13.99 -6.44 -5.67
N VAL A 58 14.52 -5.96 -4.55
CA VAL A 58 14.31 -6.61 -3.25
C VAL A 58 12.84 -6.55 -2.80
N GLU A 59 12.15 -5.45 -3.11
CA GLU A 59 10.71 -5.30 -2.89
C GLU A 59 9.92 -6.41 -3.59
N SER A 60 10.23 -6.68 -4.86
CA SER A 60 9.60 -7.75 -5.63
C SER A 60 9.97 -9.15 -5.09
N ASP A 61 11.22 -9.37 -4.71
CA ASP A 61 11.67 -10.67 -4.21
C ASP A 61 11.03 -10.98 -2.84
N TYR A 62 10.93 -10.00 -1.95
CA TYR A 62 10.24 -10.18 -0.66
C TYR A 62 8.72 -10.29 -0.80
N LEU A 63 8.13 -9.63 -1.79
CA LEU A 63 6.72 -9.86 -2.12
C LEU A 63 6.49 -11.31 -2.55
N LYS A 64 7.34 -11.87 -3.40
CA LYS A 64 7.28 -13.30 -3.81
C LYS A 64 7.42 -14.24 -2.60
N GLU A 65 8.37 -13.95 -1.69
CA GLU A 65 8.53 -14.72 -0.46
C GLU A 65 7.24 -14.73 0.36
N LEU A 66 6.59 -13.57 0.53
CA LEU A 66 5.33 -13.46 1.25
C LEU A 66 4.15 -14.14 0.53
N LEU A 67 4.09 -14.08 -0.80
CA LEU A 67 3.07 -14.79 -1.57
C LEU A 67 3.24 -16.30 -1.51
N ALA A 68 4.44 -16.80 -1.40
CA ALA A 68 4.74 -18.24 -1.27
C ALA A 68 4.41 -18.81 0.11
N THR A 69 4.20 -17.99 1.14
CA THR A 69 3.87 -18.46 2.49
C THR A 69 2.50 -19.14 2.53
N GLN A 70 2.35 -20.16 3.37
CA GLN A 70 1.07 -20.80 3.67
C GLN A 70 0.31 -20.09 4.82
N GLU A 71 0.94 -19.11 5.47
CA GLU A 71 0.32 -18.37 6.57
C GLU A 71 -0.82 -17.48 6.05
N LYS A 72 -1.90 -17.42 6.83
CA LYS A 72 -2.97 -16.46 6.61
C LYS A 72 -2.48 -15.08 7.07
N CYS A 73 -2.39 -14.13 6.15
CA CYS A 73 -1.89 -12.80 6.47
C CYS A 73 -2.60 -11.69 5.71
N ILE A 74 -2.46 -10.49 6.24
CA ILE A 74 -2.90 -9.23 5.63
C ILE A 74 -1.63 -8.45 5.33
N ILE A 75 -1.37 -8.20 4.05
CA ILE A 75 -0.17 -7.53 3.57
C ILE A 75 -0.53 -6.12 3.08
N SER A 76 0.06 -5.11 3.71
CA SER A 76 0.00 -3.72 3.24
C SER A 76 1.18 -3.44 2.32
N LEU A 77 0.91 -3.08 1.07
CA LEU A 77 1.95 -2.78 0.09
C LEU A 77 2.43 -1.33 0.20
N GLY A 78 3.69 -1.09 -0.13
CA GLY A 78 4.18 0.24 -0.47
C GLY A 78 3.39 0.84 -1.64
N GLY A 79 3.24 2.17 -1.68
CA GLY A 79 2.44 2.82 -2.74
C GLY A 79 2.98 2.61 -4.15
N GLY A 80 4.26 2.33 -4.32
CA GLY A 80 4.88 2.02 -5.61
C GLY A 80 4.88 0.54 -5.98
N THR A 81 4.77 -0.36 -5.01
CA THR A 81 4.92 -1.81 -5.20
C THR A 81 4.12 -2.38 -6.37
N PRO A 82 2.82 -2.06 -6.56
CA PRO A 82 2.04 -2.60 -7.67
C PRO A 82 2.51 -2.17 -9.06
N CYS A 83 3.30 -1.09 -9.13
CA CYS A 83 3.67 -0.43 -10.39
C CYS A 83 4.97 -0.96 -11.01
N TYR A 84 5.73 -1.76 -10.27
CA TYR A 84 7.07 -2.21 -10.69
C TYR A 84 7.17 -3.73 -10.78
N ALA A 85 8.12 -4.20 -11.57
CA ALA A 85 8.59 -5.60 -11.64
C ALA A 85 7.48 -6.66 -11.79
N ASN A 86 6.37 -6.33 -12.47
CA ASN A 86 5.21 -7.21 -12.65
C ASN A 86 4.55 -7.66 -11.31
N ASN A 87 4.78 -6.93 -10.23
CA ASN A 87 4.25 -7.28 -8.90
C ASN A 87 2.73 -7.45 -8.91
N MET A 88 2.01 -6.58 -9.64
CA MET A 88 0.55 -6.71 -9.73
C MET A 88 0.11 -7.99 -10.43
N GLN A 89 0.87 -8.45 -11.43
CA GLN A 89 0.61 -9.73 -12.10
C GLN A 89 0.86 -10.89 -11.15
N LEU A 90 1.97 -10.88 -10.39
CA LEU A 90 2.26 -11.91 -9.37
C LEU A 90 1.14 -12.04 -8.35
N ILE A 91 0.60 -10.91 -7.88
CA ILE A 91 -0.53 -10.87 -6.94
C ILE A 91 -1.78 -11.51 -7.57
N LYS A 92 -2.07 -11.19 -8.83
CA LYS A 92 -3.25 -11.72 -9.55
C LYS A 92 -3.15 -13.22 -9.86
N GLU A 93 -1.96 -13.74 -10.07
CA GLU A 93 -1.73 -15.16 -10.38
C GLU A 93 -1.76 -16.05 -9.13
N ASP A 94 -1.58 -15.49 -7.93
CA ASP A 94 -1.66 -16.24 -6.68
C ASP A 94 -3.13 -16.51 -6.31
N LYS A 95 -3.55 -17.76 -6.47
CA LYS A 95 -4.94 -18.22 -6.24
C LYS A 95 -5.41 -18.08 -4.78
N ASP A 96 -4.48 -18.01 -3.84
CA ASP A 96 -4.77 -17.87 -2.41
C ASP A 96 -4.80 -16.40 -1.95
N THR A 97 -4.66 -15.46 -2.87
CA THR A 97 -4.60 -14.02 -2.59
C THR A 97 -5.82 -13.28 -3.13
N ILE A 98 -6.35 -12.38 -2.32
CA ILE A 98 -7.40 -11.42 -2.71
C ILE A 98 -6.87 -10.01 -2.44
N SER A 99 -6.93 -9.16 -3.45
CA SER A 99 -6.38 -7.81 -3.42
C SER A 99 -7.47 -6.73 -3.36
N PHE A 100 -7.26 -5.73 -2.50
CA PHE A 100 -8.15 -4.59 -2.31
C PHE A 100 -7.42 -3.28 -2.57
N TYR A 101 -7.90 -2.51 -3.54
CA TYR A 101 -7.45 -1.15 -3.75
C TYR A 101 -8.25 -0.19 -2.86
N LEU A 102 -7.61 0.42 -1.87
CA LEU A 102 -8.19 1.50 -1.09
C LEU A 102 -8.09 2.81 -1.87
N LYS A 103 -9.14 3.11 -2.63
CA LYS A 103 -9.21 4.26 -3.51
C LYS A 103 -9.64 5.50 -2.71
N THR A 104 -8.72 6.43 -2.56
CA THR A 104 -8.92 7.71 -1.88
C THR A 104 -8.74 8.84 -2.90
N SER A 105 -9.60 9.85 -2.87
CA SER A 105 -9.50 10.99 -3.78
C SER A 105 -8.24 11.81 -3.53
N ILE A 106 -7.78 12.53 -4.57
CA ILE A 106 -6.66 13.46 -4.48
C ILE A 106 -6.88 14.45 -3.34
N LYS A 107 -8.09 15.02 -3.25
CA LYS A 107 -8.46 15.99 -2.22
C LYS A 107 -8.26 15.44 -0.80
N GLU A 108 -8.74 14.23 -0.55
CA GLU A 108 -8.62 13.61 0.77
C GLU A 108 -7.18 13.19 1.09
N ILE A 109 -6.44 12.69 0.10
CA ILE A 109 -5.01 12.38 0.24
C ILE A 109 -4.22 13.63 0.59
N VAL A 110 -4.41 14.71 -0.17
CA VAL A 110 -3.73 16.00 0.07
C VAL A 110 -4.01 16.52 1.47
N LYS A 111 -5.29 16.49 1.89
CA LYS A 111 -5.68 16.90 3.24
C LYS A 111 -4.91 16.11 4.31
N ARG A 112 -4.84 14.79 4.21
CA ARG A 112 -4.11 13.93 5.15
C ARG A 112 -2.60 14.19 5.11
N LEU A 113 -2.01 14.29 3.92
CA LEU A 113 -0.59 14.55 3.76
C LEU A 113 -0.17 15.92 4.31
N MET A 114 -0.98 16.95 4.14
CA MET A 114 -0.70 18.28 4.71
C MET A 114 -0.65 18.26 6.24
N THR A 115 -1.38 17.35 6.88
CA THR A 115 -1.39 17.17 8.34
C THR A 115 -0.22 16.29 8.81
N GLU A 116 0.18 15.29 8.02
CA GLU A 116 1.15 14.25 8.39
C GLU A 116 2.52 14.41 7.69
N LYS A 117 2.76 15.52 7.00
CA LYS A 117 3.95 15.69 6.12
C LYS A 117 5.29 15.57 6.83
N GLU A 118 5.36 15.96 8.10
CA GLU A 118 6.61 15.89 8.89
C GLU A 118 7.08 14.44 9.10
N GLU A 119 6.14 13.50 9.14
CA GLU A 119 6.41 12.07 9.28
C GLU A 119 6.74 11.37 7.93
N ARG A 120 6.70 12.12 6.81
CA ARG A 120 6.81 11.55 5.46
C ARG A 120 7.90 12.24 4.62
N PRO A 121 9.10 11.65 4.53
CA PRO A 121 10.25 12.26 3.84
C PRO A 121 9.97 12.73 2.40
N LEU A 122 9.17 11.95 1.63
CA LEU A 122 8.87 12.27 0.22
C LEU A 122 8.07 13.56 0.02
N VAL A 123 7.33 14.01 1.00
CA VAL A 123 6.44 15.18 0.91
C VAL A 123 6.77 16.26 1.95
N SER A 124 7.76 16.03 2.81
CA SER A 124 8.12 16.93 3.90
C SER A 124 8.49 18.33 3.42
N GLN A 125 9.08 18.45 2.24
CA GLN A 125 9.52 19.73 1.66
C GLN A 125 8.42 20.45 0.85
N ILE A 126 7.27 19.82 0.63
CA ILE A 126 6.17 20.44 -0.12
C ILE A 126 5.42 21.40 0.80
N VAL A 127 5.48 22.68 0.48
CA VAL A 127 4.97 23.75 1.37
C VAL A 127 3.50 24.08 1.10
N SER A 128 3.07 24.10 -0.17
CA SER A 128 1.73 24.53 -0.53
C SER A 128 0.78 23.38 -0.85
N THR A 129 -0.50 23.59 -0.58
CA THR A 129 -1.57 22.64 -0.97
C THR A 129 -1.64 22.45 -2.48
N GLY A 130 -1.39 23.52 -3.28
CA GLY A 130 -1.35 23.42 -4.74
C GLY A 130 -0.25 22.50 -5.23
N SER A 131 0.99 22.69 -4.76
CA SER A 131 2.12 21.81 -5.12
C SER A 131 1.91 20.39 -4.64
N MET A 132 1.29 20.18 -3.47
CA MET A 132 0.93 18.85 -2.98
C MET A 132 -0.11 18.18 -3.89
N THR A 133 -1.11 18.94 -4.34
CA THR A 133 -2.15 18.45 -5.25
C THR A 133 -1.55 18.01 -6.58
N GLU A 134 -0.67 18.80 -7.19
CA GLU A 134 0.01 18.43 -8.43
C GLU A 134 0.88 17.18 -8.27
N PHE A 135 1.63 17.10 -7.18
CA PHE A 135 2.47 15.94 -6.87
C PHE A 135 1.64 14.65 -6.74
N VAL A 136 0.55 14.70 -5.96
CA VAL A 136 -0.34 13.55 -5.76
C VAL A 136 -1.06 13.18 -7.06
N ALA A 137 -1.57 14.18 -7.80
CA ALA A 137 -2.28 13.95 -9.07
C ALA A 137 -1.40 13.27 -10.10
N LYS A 138 -0.15 13.73 -10.28
CA LYS A 138 0.83 13.11 -11.19
C LYS A 138 1.07 11.65 -10.83
N HIS A 139 1.38 11.36 -9.57
CA HIS A 139 1.63 9.99 -9.12
C HIS A 139 0.40 9.09 -9.26
N LEU A 140 -0.80 9.57 -8.93
CA LEU A 140 -2.01 8.79 -9.09
C LEU A 140 -2.34 8.52 -10.55
N PHE A 141 -2.10 9.49 -11.44
CA PHE A 141 -2.26 9.28 -12.89
C PHE A 141 -1.38 8.12 -13.38
N GLU A 142 -0.12 8.07 -12.95
CA GLU A 142 0.83 7.02 -13.33
C GLU A 142 0.48 5.65 -12.69
N ARG A 143 -0.06 5.64 -11.46
CA ARG A 143 -0.25 4.42 -10.65
C ARG A 143 -1.65 3.80 -10.74
N ASN A 144 -2.67 4.60 -11.04
CA ASN A 144 -4.05 4.11 -11.14
C ASN A 144 -4.24 2.94 -12.11
N PRO A 145 -3.58 2.88 -13.27
CA PRO A 145 -3.69 1.71 -14.16
C PRO A 145 -3.26 0.39 -13.50
N PHE A 146 -2.35 0.45 -12.54
CA PHE A 146 -1.91 -0.72 -11.78
C PHE A 146 -2.86 -1.01 -10.61
N TYR A 147 -3.21 0.01 -9.82
CA TYR A 147 -4.12 -0.13 -8.70
C TYR A 147 -5.50 -0.68 -9.11
N SER A 148 -6.00 -0.25 -10.26
CA SER A 148 -7.31 -0.69 -10.78
C SER A 148 -7.35 -2.16 -11.20
N LYS A 149 -6.21 -2.85 -11.24
CA LYS A 149 -6.14 -4.30 -11.48
C LYS A 149 -6.44 -5.14 -10.22
N ALA A 150 -6.60 -4.52 -9.05
CA ALA A 150 -7.00 -5.22 -7.84
C ALA A 150 -8.33 -5.95 -8.03
N ASP A 151 -8.54 -7.03 -7.28
CA ASP A 151 -9.77 -7.81 -7.36
C ASP A 151 -10.98 -6.99 -6.92
N PHE A 152 -10.79 -6.14 -5.91
CA PHE A 152 -11.83 -5.23 -5.43
C PHE A 152 -11.30 -3.80 -5.26
N ILE A 153 -12.15 -2.83 -5.61
CA ILE A 153 -11.91 -1.41 -5.36
C ILE A 153 -12.86 -0.98 -4.24
N VAL A 154 -12.30 -0.38 -3.20
CA VAL A 154 -13.02 0.18 -2.05
C VAL A 154 -12.79 1.67 -2.00
N ASN A 155 -13.83 2.46 -2.27
CA ASN A 155 -13.78 3.91 -2.13
C ASN A 155 -13.77 4.28 -0.65
N THR A 156 -12.82 5.11 -0.23
CA THR A 156 -12.63 5.45 1.19
C THR A 156 -13.22 6.81 1.57
N ASP A 157 -13.48 7.68 0.59
CA ASP A 157 -14.00 9.02 0.84
C ASP A 157 -15.37 8.99 1.51
N GLY A 158 -15.54 9.81 2.53
CA GLY A 158 -16.80 9.91 3.27
C GLY A 158 -17.16 8.71 4.14
N LYS A 159 -16.28 7.72 4.24
CA LYS A 159 -16.50 6.51 5.07
C LYS A 159 -15.62 6.54 6.32
N THR A 160 -16.17 5.99 7.42
CA THR A 160 -15.37 5.66 8.59
C THR A 160 -14.50 4.44 8.30
N LYS A 161 -13.46 4.24 9.10
CA LYS A 161 -12.60 3.04 8.98
C LYS A 161 -13.38 1.74 9.22
N GLU A 162 -14.39 1.77 10.09
CA GLU A 162 -15.28 0.65 10.38
C GLU A 162 -16.12 0.30 9.13
N GLN A 163 -16.71 1.29 8.45
CA GLN A 163 -17.47 1.09 7.21
C GLN A 163 -16.61 0.53 6.08
N ILE A 164 -15.34 0.97 5.98
CA ILE A 164 -14.39 0.41 4.99
C ILE A 164 -14.09 -1.06 5.31
N VAL A 165 -13.87 -1.37 6.58
CA VAL A 165 -13.62 -2.75 7.04
C VAL A 165 -14.84 -3.65 6.77
N GLU A 166 -16.05 -3.19 7.09
CA GLU A 166 -17.30 -3.92 6.81
C GLU A 166 -17.45 -4.21 5.31
N GLU A 167 -17.15 -3.24 4.44
CA GLU A 167 -17.21 -3.44 2.99
C GLU A 167 -16.19 -4.49 2.52
N ILE A 168 -14.96 -4.48 3.07
CA ILE A 168 -13.95 -5.49 2.75
C ILE A 168 -14.41 -6.88 3.19
N VAL A 169 -14.92 -7.00 4.42
CA VAL A 169 -15.44 -8.27 4.94
C VAL A 169 -16.58 -8.78 4.06
N PHE A 170 -17.54 -7.93 3.71
CA PHE A 170 -18.65 -8.29 2.83
C PHE A 170 -18.22 -8.79 1.45
N LYS A 171 -17.13 -8.26 0.90
CA LYS A 171 -16.59 -8.68 -0.40
C LYS A 171 -15.81 -10.01 -0.34
N LEU A 172 -15.43 -10.45 0.86
CA LEU A 172 -14.71 -11.72 1.07
C LEU A 172 -15.63 -12.91 1.24
N PHE A 173 -16.89 -12.68 1.58
CA PHE A 173 -17.94 -13.69 1.81
C PHE A 173 -19.22 -13.38 1.04
#